data_2ccd225db10d7dd7ccc0539c5a3cfce5
#
_entry.id   2ccd225db10d7dd7ccc0539c5a3cfce5
#
_cell.length_a   1.000
_cell.length_b   1.000
_cell.length_c   1.000
_cell.angle_alpha   90.00
_cell.angle_beta   90.00
_cell.angle_gamma   90.00
#
_symmetry.space_group_name_H-M   'P 1'
#
loop_
_entity.id
_entity.type
_entity.pdbx_description
1 polymer ?
#
loop_
_entity_poly.entity_id
_entity_poly.type
_entity_poly.pdbx_seq_one_letter_code
_entity_poly.pdbx_strand_id
1 'polypeptide(L)'
;MAKAAAQQAPAIDTALLAKLTGGLSDRKTIARIGSDIGHLYSEFLPDIFHSETGIAIDVEYVGSESGLMTDLIANVGRNVAVADCSLRNWCPNFMLTVGNGFVIALMERMLGASPDMIGEPDERSLSHIELDLAAMVLGRIAGVLRSGVNAPGGFEAAIDPPFNSNGKSAFDEMIAGLYGVTIRLKIDIGKVSSEFSLIVPQRPLLKTSIVAPKASAQALKKQEEWMEMISEQVKRSQVTLEARIKLETLTLRTISKLVAGDVIPFQSLKQDDIGVEVSANGSKLYNCEFGKSGDRYMVRVKNNVSTDDEILRHLMG
;
A
#
# COMPACT_ATOMS: atom_id res chain seq x y z
N MET A 1 58.73 -16.54 48.53
CA MET A 1 57.81 -15.64 47.76
C MET A 1 57.62 -16.24 46.36
N ALA A 2 56.57 -16.98 46.16
CA ALA A 2 56.22 -17.58 44.86
C ALA A 2 55.23 -16.63 44.09
N LYS A 3 55.72 -16.18 42.95
CA LYS A 3 54.96 -15.33 42.06
C LYS A 3 53.98 -16.24 41.24
N ALA A 4 52.67 -16.18 41.52
CA ALA A 4 51.71 -16.87 40.76
C ALA A 4 51.65 -16.26 39.34
N ALA A 5 52.03 -17.04 38.34
CA ALA A 5 51.79 -16.69 36.93
C ALA A 5 50.31 -16.80 36.62
N ALA A 6 49.68 -15.66 36.35
CA ALA A 6 48.34 -15.63 35.79
C ALA A 6 48.38 -16.29 34.41
N GLN A 7 47.77 -17.47 34.28
CA GLN A 7 47.51 -18.11 32.99
C GLN A 7 46.51 -17.23 32.24
N GLN A 8 46.96 -16.53 31.20
CA GLN A 8 46.11 -15.89 30.22
C GLN A 8 45.33 -17.01 29.50
N ALA A 9 44.01 -16.94 29.63
CA ALA A 9 43.14 -17.79 28.84
C ALA A 9 43.48 -17.62 27.34
N PRO A 10 43.50 -18.70 26.53
CA PRO A 10 43.83 -18.61 25.14
C PRO A 10 42.80 -17.67 24.46
N ALA A 11 43.34 -16.61 23.83
CA ALA A 11 42.52 -15.71 23.03
C ALA A 11 41.87 -16.54 21.91
N ILE A 12 40.57 -16.71 21.97
CA ILE A 12 39.81 -17.38 20.91
C ILE A 12 40.04 -16.58 19.63
N ASP A 13 40.46 -17.25 18.57
CA ASP A 13 40.67 -16.64 17.26
C ASP A 13 39.35 -15.93 16.83
N THR A 14 39.42 -14.62 16.64
CA THR A 14 38.30 -13.77 16.28
C THR A 14 37.63 -14.24 14.98
N ALA A 15 38.42 -14.84 14.05
CA ALA A 15 37.88 -15.43 12.81
C ALA A 15 37.07 -16.72 13.09
N LEU A 16 37.49 -17.50 14.09
CA LEU A 16 36.78 -18.71 14.50
C LEU A 16 35.51 -18.37 15.28
N LEU A 17 35.55 -17.32 16.07
CA LEU A 17 34.41 -16.80 16.81
C LEU A 17 33.39 -16.22 15.82
N ALA A 18 33.81 -15.46 14.82
CA ALA A 18 32.96 -14.94 13.76
C ALA A 18 32.33 -16.06 12.91
N LYS A 19 33.06 -17.17 12.66
CA LYS A 19 32.50 -18.37 12.01
C LYS A 19 31.45 -19.06 12.86
N LEU A 20 31.69 -19.20 14.15
CA LEU A 20 30.75 -19.84 15.08
C LEU A 20 29.50 -19.01 15.34
N THR A 21 29.63 -17.70 15.36
CA THR A 21 28.52 -16.76 15.58
C THR A 21 27.77 -16.36 14.30
N GLY A 22 28.32 -16.73 13.13
CA GLY A 22 27.69 -16.42 11.83
C GLY A 22 28.21 -15.13 11.16
N GLY A 23 29.17 -14.43 11.76
CA GLY A 23 29.72 -13.16 11.25
C GLY A 23 30.49 -13.24 9.93
N LEU A 24 30.81 -14.45 9.45
CA LEU A 24 31.49 -14.68 8.17
C LEU A 24 30.54 -15.19 7.06
N SER A 25 29.25 -14.97 7.20
CA SER A 25 28.31 -15.36 6.15
C SER A 25 28.53 -14.59 4.86
N ASP A 26 28.28 -15.26 3.75
CA ASP A 26 28.42 -14.70 2.41
C ASP A 26 27.50 -13.48 2.24
N ARG A 27 28.10 -12.29 2.16
CA ARG A 27 27.39 -11.02 1.92
C ARG A 27 26.48 -11.06 0.68
N LYS A 28 26.88 -11.84 -0.34
CA LYS A 28 26.08 -12.00 -1.56
C LYS A 28 24.78 -12.75 -1.29
N THR A 29 24.84 -13.81 -0.48
CA THR A 29 23.65 -14.57 -0.08
C THR A 29 22.71 -13.71 0.76
N ILE A 30 23.22 -12.91 1.70
CA ILE A 30 22.41 -11.99 2.50
C ILE A 30 21.78 -10.93 1.62
N ALA A 31 22.54 -10.30 0.72
CA ALA A 31 22.02 -9.28 -0.19
C ALA A 31 20.92 -9.85 -1.11
N ARG A 32 21.09 -11.10 -1.59
CA ARG A 32 20.07 -11.78 -2.38
C ARG A 32 18.79 -12.02 -1.58
N ILE A 33 18.88 -12.59 -0.39
CA ILE A 33 17.72 -12.83 0.47
C ILE A 33 17.05 -11.50 0.83
N GLY A 34 17.84 -10.47 1.14
CA GLY A 34 17.31 -9.12 1.39
C GLY A 34 16.56 -8.55 0.21
N SER A 35 17.09 -8.72 -1.01
CA SER A 35 16.41 -8.32 -2.25
C SER A 35 15.12 -9.12 -2.49
N ASP A 36 15.15 -10.44 -2.27
CA ASP A 36 13.98 -11.31 -2.43
C ASP A 36 12.85 -10.90 -1.46
N ILE A 37 13.19 -10.59 -0.19
CA ILE A 37 12.26 -10.02 0.81
C ILE A 37 11.79 -8.63 0.36
N GLY A 38 12.68 -7.81 -0.16
CA GLY A 38 12.34 -6.49 -0.70
C GLY A 38 11.29 -6.58 -1.80
N HIS A 39 11.48 -7.45 -2.78
CA HIS A 39 10.52 -7.70 -3.84
C HIS A 39 9.18 -8.20 -3.32
N LEU A 40 9.19 -9.09 -2.32
CA LEU A 40 7.97 -9.57 -1.68
C LEU A 40 7.16 -8.40 -1.10
N TYR A 41 7.80 -7.48 -0.39
CA TYR A 41 7.12 -6.32 0.17
C TYR A 41 6.64 -5.33 -0.88
N SER A 42 7.45 -5.04 -1.89
CA SER A 42 7.09 -4.11 -2.98
C SER A 42 5.90 -4.62 -3.80
N GLU A 43 5.74 -5.93 -3.92
CA GLU A 43 4.65 -6.53 -4.70
C GLU A 43 3.35 -6.66 -3.89
N PHE A 44 3.41 -7.06 -2.61
CA PHE A 44 2.21 -7.44 -1.87
C PHE A 44 1.72 -6.41 -0.84
N LEU A 45 2.61 -5.60 -0.27
CA LEU A 45 2.21 -4.65 0.78
C LEU A 45 1.31 -3.52 0.27
N PRO A 46 1.56 -2.91 -0.91
CA PRO A 46 0.69 -1.89 -1.47
C PRO A 46 -0.75 -2.38 -1.70
N ASP A 47 -0.91 -3.59 -2.25
CA ASP A 47 -2.23 -4.17 -2.51
C ASP A 47 -3.02 -4.42 -1.23
N ILE A 48 -2.35 -4.90 -0.16
CA ILE A 48 -2.98 -5.11 1.15
C ILE A 48 -3.46 -3.78 1.73
N PHE A 49 -2.61 -2.74 1.73
CA PHE A 49 -3.00 -1.43 2.24
C PHE A 49 -4.14 -0.83 1.43
N HIS A 50 -4.07 -0.90 0.11
CA HIS A 50 -5.13 -0.39 -0.74
C HIS A 50 -6.46 -1.12 -0.52
N SER A 51 -6.44 -2.44 -0.40
CA SER A 51 -7.67 -3.23 -0.19
C SER A 51 -8.35 -2.99 1.16
N GLU A 52 -7.58 -2.67 2.21
CA GLU A 52 -8.09 -2.51 3.57
C GLU A 52 -8.42 -1.06 3.93
N THR A 53 -7.63 -0.12 3.45
CA THR A 53 -7.75 1.30 3.84
C THR A 53 -8.19 2.21 2.69
N GLY A 54 -8.17 1.72 1.44
CA GLY A 54 -8.36 2.55 0.25
C GLY A 54 -7.20 3.51 -0.03
N ILE A 55 -6.10 3.41 0.73
CA ILE A 55 -4.95 4.31 0.62
C ILE A 55 -3.87 3.64 -0.21
N ALA A 56 -3.41 4.31 -1.24
CA ALA A 56 -2.27 3.85 -2.04
C ALA A 56 -0.96 4.20 -1.33
N ILE A 57 -0.06 3.24 -1.27
CA ILE A 57 1.31 3.38 -0.79
C ILE A 57 2.26 2.79 -1.83
N ASP A 58 3.50 3.26 -1.84
CA ASP A 58 4.57 2.69 -2.63
C ASP A 58 5.66 2.14 -1.71
N VAL A 59 6.24 0.99 -2.08
CA VAL A 59 7.28 0.33 -1.28
C VAL A 59 8.46 -0.02 -2.16
N GLU A 60 9.66 0.38 -1.75
CA GLU A 60 10.90 0.15 -2.47
C GLU A 60 11.99 -0.44 -1.57
N TYR A 61 12.71 -1.44 -2.06
CA TYR A 61 13.87 -2.00 -1.36
C TYR A 61 15.06 -1.04 -1.41
N VAL A 62 15.57 -0.64 -0.25
CA VAL A 62 16.73 0.27 -0.13
C VAL A 62 18.03 -0.50 -0.03
N GLY A 63 18.06 -1.56 0.78
CA GLY A 63 19.27 -2.33 0.99
C GLY A 63 19.25 -3.19 2.25
N SER A 64 20.32 -3.97 2.44
CA SER A 64 20.53 -4.77 3.64
C SER A 64 21.89 -4.53 4.24
N GLU A 65 21.95 -4.49 5.58
CA GLU A 65 23.17 -4.31 6.37
C GLU A 65 23.29 -5.46 7.37
N SER A 66 24.52 -6.00 7.54
CA SER A 66 24.79 -7.06 8.49
C SER A 66 25.77 -6.59 9.55
N GLY A 67 25.51 -6.95 10.80
CA GLY A 67 26.32 -6.55 11.95
C GLY A 67 25.95 -7.32 13.21
N LEU A 68 26.50 -6.89 14.34
CA LEU A 68 26.00 -7.37 15.63
C LEU A 68 24.59 -6.85 15.87
N MET A 69 23.72 -7.68 16.41
CA MET A 69 22.33 -7.29 16.70
C MET A 69 22.25 -6.06 17.60
N THR A 70 23.15 -5.98 18.60
CA THR A 70 23.27 -4.81 19.49
C THR A 70 23.54 -3.51 18.72
N ASP A 71 24.44 -3.56 17.74
CA ASP A 71 24.79 -2.39 16.94
C ASP A 71 23.67 -2.02 15.98
N LEU A 72 23.06 -3.03 15.35
CA LEU A 72 21.93 -2.83 14.44
C LEU A 72 20.73 -2.19 15.17
N ILE A 73 20.43 -2.63 16.40
CA ILE A 73 19.36 -2.05 17.22
C ILE A 73 19.73 -0.65 17.69
N ALA A 74 20.97 -0.42 18.09
CA ALA A 74 21.43 0.92 18.51
C ALA A 74 21.38 1.93 17.37
N ASN A 75 21.51 1.47 16.11
CA ASN A 75 21.44 2.29 14.91
C ASN A 75 19.99 2.54 14.41
N VAL A 76 18.98 1.97 15.08
CA VAL A 76 17.59 2.31 14.81
C VAL A 76 17.35 3.79 15.12
N GLY A 77 16.80 4.52 14.16
CA GLY A 77 16.56 5.97 14.28
C GLY A 77 15.72 6.35 15.49
N ARG A 78 15.70 7.65 15.85
CA ARG A 78 14.96 8.13 17.02
C ARG A 78 13.45 8.28 16.79
N ASN A 79 13.05 8.57 15.55
CA ASN A 79 11.65 8.82 15.20
C ASN A 79 11.01 7.59 14.53
N VAL A 80 11.07 6.47 15.25
CA VAL A 80 10.67 5.16 14.75
C VAL A 80 9.87 4.43 15.83
N ALA A 81 8.77 3.81 15.46
CA ALA A 81 8.08 2.82 16.28
C ALA A 81 8.70 1.45 16.06
N VAL A 82 8.92 0.73 17.12
CA VAL A 82 9.59 -0.57 17.17
C VAL A 82 8.66 -1.60 17.79
N ALA A 83 8.60 -2.80 17.23
CA ALA A 83 7.91 -3.93 17.83
C ALA A 83 8.82 -5.16 17.83
N ASP A 84 8.83 -5.84 18.96
CA ASP A 84 9.44 -7.15 19.11
C ASP A 84 8.46 -8.19 18.54
N CYS A 85 9.00 -9.09 17.73
CA CYS A 85 8.20 -10.03 16.96
C CYS A 85 8.72 -11.45 17.07
N SER A 86 7.83 -12.40 16.92
CA SER A 86 8.19 -13.82 16.83
C SER A 86 7.34 -14.52 15.77
N LEU A 87 7.96 -15.41 15.02
CA LEU A 87 7.26 -16.30 14.09
C LEU A 87 7.69 -17.73 14.38
N ARG A 88 6.73 -18.51 14.88
CA ARG A 88 6.95 -19.91 15.25
C ARG A 88 7.45 -20.72 14.04
N ASN A 89 8.43 -21.59 14.28
CA ASN A 89 9.09 -22.44 13.29
C ASN A 89 9.92 -21.70 12.24
N TRP A 90 10.11 -20.38 12.37
CA TRP A 90 11.03 -19.59 11.55
C TRP A 90 12.04 -18.84 12.39
N CYS A 91 11.64 -17.78 13.07
CA CYS A 91 12.48 -16.96 13.92
C CYS A 91 11.74 -16.59 15.22
N PRO A 92 12.23 -17.02 16.39
CA PRO A 92 11.56 -16.73 17.66
C PRO A 92 11.70 -15.26 18.07
N ASN A 93 12.73 -14.56 17.60
CA ASN A 93 13.05 -13.20 18.02
C ASN A 93 13.55 -12.41 16.82
N PHE A 94 12.74 -11.47 16.33
CA PHE A 94 13.11 -10.47 15.33
C PHE A 94 12.37 -9.16 15.63
N MET A 95 12.83 -8.08 15.05
CA MET A 95 12.21 -6.77 15.27
C MET A 95 11.71 -6.19 13.96
N LEU A 96 10.59 -5.49 14.05
CA LEU A 96 10.06 -4.66 13.00
C LEU A 96 10.07 -3.21 13.45
N THR A 97 10.39 -2.33 12.54
CA THR A 97 10.38 -0.89 12.80
C THR A 97 9.62 -0.17 11.71
N VAL A 98 8.95 0.92 12.05
CA VAL A 98 8.30 1.81 11.08
C VAL A 98 8.51 3.26 11.47
N GLY A 99 8.83 4.09 10.50
CA GLY A 99 9.06 5.52 10.74
C GLY A 99 7.80 6.24 11.19
N ASN A 100 7.91 7.09 12.21
CA ASN A 100 6.79 7.82 12.78
C ASN A 100 6.08 8.68 11.74
N GLY A 101 6.82 9.25 10.79
CA GLY A 101 6.26 10.06 9.71
C GLY A 101 5.22 9.33 8.87
N PHE A 102 5.47 8.04 8.55
CA PHE A 102 4.49 7.23 7.84
C PHE A 102 3.21 7.01 8.65
N VAL A 103 3.35 6.68 9.94
CA VAL A 103 2.21 6.41 10.83
C VAL A 103 1.34 7.65 10.99
N ILE A 104 1.96 8.84 11.17
CA ILE A 104 1.26 10.12 11.28
C ILE A 104 0.52 10.44 9.99
N ALA A 105 1.20 10.35 8.84
CA ALA A 105 0.60 10.59 7.54
C ALA A 105 -0.56 9.62 7.24
N LEU A 106 -0.40 8.35 7.61
CA LEU A 106 -1.46 7.35 7.48
C LEU A 106 -2.68 7.72 8.32
N MET A 107 -2.47 8.17 9.58
CA MET A 107 -3.56 8.62 10.44
C MET A 107 -4.30 9.81 9.83
N GLU A 108 -3.59 10.82 9.34
CA GLU A 108 -4.19 11.98 8.67
C GLU A 108 -5.00 11.57 7.44
N ARG A 109 -4.49 10.63 6.64
CA ARG A 109 -5.22 10.06 5.51
C ARG A 109 -6.49 9.34 5.95
N MET A 110 -6.43 8.53 6.98
CA MET A 110 -7.60 7.82 7.53
C MET A 110 -8.65 8.79 8.10
N LEU A 111 -8.22 9.95 8.59
CA LEU A 111 -9.11 11.02 9.06
C LEU A 111 -9.68 11.87 7.91
N GLY A 112 -9.34 11.57 6.66
CA GLY A 112 -9.91 12.19 5.46
C GLY A 112 -9.07 13.33 4.86
N ALA A 113 -7.84 13.55 5.32
CA ALA A 113 -6.96 14.52 4.69
C ALA A 113 -6.66 14.13 3.24
N SER A 114 -6.69 15.08 2.31
CA SER A 114 -6.32 14.81 0.91
C SER A 114 -4.79 14.62 0.78
N PRO A 115 -4.31 13.84 -0.21
CA PRO A 115 -2.87 13.58 -0.39
C PRO A 115 -2.04 14.86 -0.52
N ASP A 116 -2.63 15.91 -1.09
CA ASP A 116 -1.93 17.17 -1.34
C ASP A 116 -1.79 18.05 -0.09
N MET A 117 -2.61 17.81 0.93
CA MET A 117 -2.62 18.59 2.18
C MET A 117 -1.67 18.03 3.23
N ILE A 118 -1.21 16.78 3.06
CA ILE A 118 -0.27 16.17 3.99
C ILE A 118 1.13 16.66 3.64
N GLY A 119 1.74 17.42 4.56
CA GLY A 119 3.14 17.85 4.52
C GLY A 119 4.06 16.81 5.16
N GLU A 120 5.35 17.16 5.26
CA GLU A 120 6.28 16.38 6.06
C GLU A 120 5.82 16.42 7.53
N PRO A 121 5.58 15.23 8.14
CA PRO A 121 5.14 15.18 9.53
C PRO A 121 6.24 15.65 10.48
N ASP A 122 5.82 16.26 11.60
CA ASP A 122 6.74 16.65 12.66
C ASP A 122 7.53 15.44 13.19
N GLU A 123 8.83 15.63 13.40
CA GLU A 123 9.69 14.65 14.04
C GLU A 123 9.40 14.56 15.54
N ARG A 124 8.46 13.69 15.92
CA ARG A 124 8.05 13.49 17.31
C ARG A 124 7.78 12.01 17.62
N SER A 125 7.74 11.70 18.89
CA SER A 125 7.26 10.38 19.35
C SER A 125 5.77 10.24 19.07
N LEU A 126 5.36 9.00 18.76
CA LEU A 126 3.96 8.65 18.56
C LEU A 126 3.17 8.67 19.88
N SER A 127 1.95 9.13 19.84
CA SER A 127 0.96 9.00 20.90
C SER A 127 0.45 7.54 21.01
N HIS A 128 -0.30 7.23 22.06
CA HIS A 128 -0.86 5.88 22.24
C HIS A 128 -1.76 5.45 21.07
N ILE A 129 -2.59 6.33 20.55
CA ILE A 129 -3.47 6.03 19.40
C ILE A 129 -2.65 5.80 18.13
N GLU A 130 -1.59 6.55 17.93
CA GLU A 130 -0.68 6.36 16.81
C GLU A 130 0.15 5.08 16.95
N LEU A 131 0.49 4.67 18.19
CA LEU A 131 1.12 3.37 18.44
C LEU A 131 0.17 2.20 18.16
N ASP A 132 -1.13 2.33 18.46
CA ASP A 132 -2.12 1.33 18.07
C ASP A 132 -2.22 1.21 16.54
N LEU A 133 -2.15 2.33 15.83
CA LEU A 133 -2.08 2.34 14.37
C LEU A 133 -0.77 1.72 13.87
N ALA A 134 0.36 2.02 14.52
CA ALA A 134 1.64 1.39 14.20
C ALA A 134 1.58 -0.15 14.41
N ALA A 135 0.88 -0.63 15.44
CA ALA A 135 0.66 -2.07 15.65
C ALA A 135 -0.07 -2.71 14.46
N MET A 136 -1.09 -2.02 13.92
CA MET A 136 -1.80 -2.49 12.72
C MET A 136 -0.86 -2.55 11.51
N VAL A 137 -0.08 -1.50 11.27
CA VAL A 137 0.89 -1.43 10.16
C VAL A 137 1.92 -2.56 10.28
N LEU A 138 2.54 -2.71 11.45
CA LEU A 138 3.54 -3.75 11.70
C LEU A 138 2.93 -5.15 11.59
N GLY A 139 1.65 -5.30 11.95
CA GLY A 139 0.88 -6.51 11.73
C GLY A 139 0.77 -6.90 10.26
N ARG A 140 0.56 -5.91 9.36
CA ARG A 140 0.50 -6.16 7.91
C ARG A 140 1.88 -6.51 7.36
N ILE A 141 2.91 -5.81 7.79
CA ILE A 141 4.30 -6.10 7.43
C ILE A 141 4.68 -7.53 7.84
N ALA A 142 4.36 -7.94 9.07
CA ALA A 142 4.61 -9.30 9.55
C ALA A 142 3.78 -10.35 8.81
N GLY A 143 2.55 -10.04 8.42
CA GLY A 143 1.68 -10.90 7.62
C GLY A 143 2.25 -11.18 6.23
N VAL A 144 2.79 -10.17 5.55
CA VAL A 144 3.49 -10.31 4.27
C VAL A 144 4.73 -11.18 4.44
N LEU A 145 5.55 -10.91 5.47
CA LEU A 145 6.72 -11.73 5.78
C LEU A 145 6.35 -13.20 5.97
N ARG A 146 5.35 -13.46 6.79
CA ARG A 146 4.86 -14.82 7.05
C ARG A 146 4.45 -15.53 5.76
N SER A 147 3.78 -14.84 4.86
CA SER A 147 3.33 -15.43 3.59
C SER A 147 4.47 -15.79 2.65
N GLY A 148 5.58 -15.04 2.69
CA GLY A 148 6.76 -15.23 1.85
C GLY A 148 7.80 -16.18 2.42
N VAL A 149 7.89 -16.32 3.76
CA VAL A 149 8.82 -17.25 4.38
C VAL A 149 8.17 -18.64 4.51
N ASN A 150 8.88 -19.67 4.09
CA ASN A 150 8.39 -21.05 4.20
C ASN A 150 8.50 -21.55 5.63
N ALA A 151 7.65 -21.02 6.53
CA ALA A 151 7.55 -21.46 7.92
C ALA A 151 6.56 -22.61 8.05
N PRO A 152 6.97 -23.83 8.46
CA PRO A 152 6.05 -24.96 8.59
C PRO A 152 4.99 -24.68 9.66
N GLY A 153 3.73 -25.05 9.37
CA GLY A 153 2.63 -25.05 10.32
C GLY A 153 1.67 -23.86 10.25
N GLY A 154 1.92 -22.87 9.36
CA GLY A 154 0.96 -21.79 9.08
C GLY A 154 0.62 -20.88 10.27
N PHE A 155 1.54 -20.76 11.25
CA PHE A 155 1.32 -19.92 12.43
C PHE A 155 1.34 -18.44 12.09
N GLU A 156 0.54 -17.64 12.78
CA GLU A 156 0.60 -16.19 12.72
C GLU A 156 1.87 -15.66 13.41
N ALA A 157 2.37 -14.52 12.95
CA ALA A 157 3.43 -13.81 13.64
C ALA A 157 2.84 -13.18 14.93
N ALA A 158 3.48 -13.44 16.07
CA ALA A 158 3.17 -12.71 17.29
C ALA A 158 3.97 -11.40 17.27
N ILE A 159 3.30 -10.30 17.59
CA ILE A 159 3.85 -8.96 17.62
C ILE A 159 3.50 -8.37 18.98
N ASP A 160 4.53 -7.98 19.72
CA ASP A 160 4.34 -7.29 20.98
C ASP A 160 3.88 -5.84 20.74
N PRO A 161 3.22 -5.19 21.68
CA PRO A 161 2.80 -3.80 21.56
C PRO A 161 3.98 -2.90 21.17
N PRO A 162 3.84 -2.11 20.08
CA PRO A 162 4.93 -1.26 19.62
C PRO A 162 5.22 -0.13 20.60
N PHE A 163 6.46 0.29 20.62
CA PHE A 163 6.93 1.39 21.47
C PHE A 163 7.79 2.35 20.65
N ASN A 164 7.90 3.60 21.12
CA ASN A 164 8.81 4.56 20.50
C ASN A 164 10.27 4.13 20.74
N SER A 165 11.15 4.37 19.80
CA SER A 165 12.57 3.91 19.79
C SER A 165 13.40 4.23 21.04
N ASN A 166 12.91 5.09 21.92
CA ASN A 166 13.52 5.38 23.22
C ASN A 166 13.22 4.32 24.31
N GLY A 167 12.35 3.32 23.98
CA GLY A 167 12.03 2.21 24.87
C GLY A 167 13.13 1.15 24.89
N LYS A 168 13.07 0.27 25.88
CA LYS A 168 13.92 -0.91 25.94
C LYS A 168 13.24 -2.06 25.22
N SER A 169 13.96 -2.72 24.31
CA SER A 169 13.51 -3.96 23.69
C SER A 169 13.53 -5.11 24.72
N ALA A 170 12.50 -5.97 24.68
CA ALA A 170 12.45 -7.18 25.51
C ALA A 170 13.56 -8.19 25.15
N PHE A 171 14.14 -8.05 23.96
CA PHE A 171 15.15 -9.00 23.44
C PHE A 171 16.60 -8.61 23.71
N ASP A 172 16.89 -7.46 24.35
CA ASP A 172 18.24 -6.92 24.51
C ASP A 172 19.23 -7.94 25.13
N GLU A 173 18.80 -8.73 26.11
CA GLU A 173 19.65 -9.74 26.77
C GLU A 173 19.79 -11.03 25.94
N MET A 174 18.73 -11.43 25.21
CA MET A 174 18.68 -12.70 24.48
C MET A 174 19.45 -12.66 23.16
N ILE A 175 19.61 -11.49 22.58
CA ILE A 175 20.22 -11.29 21.26
C ILE A 175 21.64 -10.71 21.35
N ALA A 176 22.08 -10.34 22.54
CA ALA A 176 23.44 -9.84 22.77
C ALA A 176 24.47 -10.79 22.21
N GLY A 177 25.34 -10.29 21.34
CA GLY A 177 26.42 -11.07 20.74
C GLY A 177 26.02 -11.94 19.53
N LEU A 178 24.77 -11.94 19.10
CA LEU A 178 24.34 -12.55 17.84
C LEU A 178 24.65 -11.62 16.67
N TYR A 179 24.97 -12.21 15.51
CA TYR A 179 24.98 -11.48 14.25
C TYR A 179 23.57 -11.44 13.65
N GLY A 180 23.20 -10.28 13.12
CA GLY A 180 21.93 -10.03 12.48
C GLY A 180 22.06 -9.34 11.13
N VAL A 181 20.91 -9.12 10.54
CA VAL A 181 20.74 -8.39 9.28
C VAL A 181 19.59 -7.43 9.44
N THR A 182 19.80 -6.18 9.07
CA THR A 182 18.74 -5.19 8.89
C THR A 182 18.42 -5.10 7.41
N ILE A 183 17.16 -5.29 7.05
CA ILE A 183 16.63 -5.10 5.71
C ILE A 183 15.79 -3.83 5.73
N ARG A 184 16.19 -2.82 4.95
CA ARG A 184 15.54 -1.51 4.90
C ARG A 184 14.71 -1.36 3.64
N LEU A 185 13.51 -0.87 3.84
CA LEU A 185 12.55 -0.59 2.78
C LEU A 185 12.03 0.84 2.96
N LYS A 186 11.96 1.56 1.87
CA LYS A 186 11.31 2.84 1.78
C LYS A 186 9.81 2.62 1.63
N ILE A 187 9.01 3.44 2.28
CA ILE A 187 7.55 3.43 2.19
C ILE A 187 7.07 4.85 1.98
N ASP A 188 6.34 5.08 0.90
CA ASP A 188 5.84 6.38 0.52
C ASP A 188 4.30 6.41 0.61
N ILE A 189 3.77 7.49 1.15
CA ILE A 189 2.34 7.79 1.21
C ILE A 189 2.10 9.22 0.73
N GLY A 190 1.61 9.39 -0.49
CA GLY A 190 1.50 10.72 -1.10
C GLY A 190 2.86 11.39 -1.27
N LYS A 191 3.08 12.49 -0.55
CA LYS A 191 4.36 13.24 -0.57
C LYS A 191 5.29 12.87 0.57
N VAL A 192 4.81 12.07 1.54
CA VAL A 192 5.58 11.68 2.72
C VAL A 192 6.36 10.42 2.41
N SER A 193 7.68 10.51 2.59
CA SER A 193 8.61 9.40 2.46
C SER A 193 9.11 8.98 3.83
N SER A 194 9.09 7.68 4.10
CA SER A 194 9.54 7.11 5.36
C SER A 194 10.22 5.76 5.12
N GLU A 195 10.70 5.14 6.17
CA GLU A 195 11.33 3.81 6.08
C GLU A 195 10.69 2.85 7.10
N PHE A 196 10.64 1.59 6.72
CA PHE A 196 10.47 0.51 7.68
C PHE A 196 11.61 -0.49 7.55
N SER A 197 11.91 -1.19 8.64
CA SER A 197 13.02 -2.13 8.64
C SER A 197 12.64 -3.44 9.33
N LEU A 198 13.22 -4.51 8.82
CA LEU A 198 13.17 -5.84 9.40
C LEU A 198 14.58 -6.18 9.94
N ILE A 199 14.71 -6.39 11.25
CA ILE A 199 15.96 -6.74 11.92
C ILE A 199 15.86 -8.19 12.38
N VAL A 200 16.63 -9.07 11.77
CA VAL A 200 16.54 -10.53 11.97
C VAL A 200 17.90 -11.11 12.30
N PRO A 201 17.99 -12.05 13.26
CA PRO A 201 19.18 -12.83 13.45
C PRO A 201 19.58 -13.57 12.17
N GLN A 202 20.87 -13.60 11.87
CA GLN A 202 21.39 -14.09 10.59
C GLN A 202 21.11 -15.58 10.36
N ARG A 203 21.14 -16.40 11.41
CA ARG A 203 20.94 -17.85 11.30
C ARG A 203 19.58 -18.27 10.75
N PRO A 204 18.44 -17.77 11.26
CA PRO A 204 17.13 -18.00 10.67
C PRO A 204 17.05 -17.50 9.23
N LEU A 205 17.57 -16.30 8.98
CA LEU A 205 17.52 -15.68 7.65
C LEU A 205 18.22 -16.52 6.57
N LEU A 206 19.42 -17.04 6.86
CA LEU A 206 20.18 -17.88 5.93
C LEU A 206 19.54 -19.23 5.63
N LYS A 207 18.64 -19.71 6.48
CA LYS A 207 17.84 -20.92 6.27
C LYS A 207 16.53 -20.64 5.57
N THR A 208 16.22 -19.38 5.33
CA THR A 208 14.96 -18.96 4.73
C THR A 208 14.99 -19.19 3.22
N SER A 209 13.97 -19.83 2.71
CA SER A 209 13.64 -19.86 1.30
C SER A 209 12.44 -18.93 1.10
N ILE A 210 12.63 -17.86 0.35
CA ILE A 210 11.53 -16.96 0.00
C ILE A 210 10.75 -17.62 -1.14
N VAL A 211 9.48 -17.85 -0.89
CA VAL A 211 8.53 -18.35 -1.88
C VAL A 211 7.52 -17.23 -2.08
N ALA A 212 7.52 -16.61 -3.25
CA ALA A 212 6.45 -15.68 -3.59
C ALA A 212 5.10 -16.37 -3.33
N PRO A 213 4.19 -15.77 -2.55
CA PRO A 213 2.90 -16.36 -2.29
C PRO A 213 2.22 -16.56 -3.65
N LYS A 214 2.07 -17.81 -4.05
CA LYS A 214 1.23 -18.12 -5.19
C LYS A 214 -0.16 -17.69 -4.77
N ALA A 215 -0.74 -16.73 -5.49
CA ALA A 215 -2.18 -16.47 -5.37
C ALA A 215 -2.85 -17.84 -5.40
N SER A 216 -3.46 -18.23 -4.29
CA SER A 216 -4.00 -19.57 -4.20
C SER A 216 -5.01 -19.73 -5.33
N ALA A 217 -5.04 -20.87 -6.02
CA ALA A 217 -6.01 -21.10 -7.10
C ALA A 217 -7.46 -20.84 -6.62
N GLN A 218 -7.70 -20.92 -5.30
CA GLN A 218 -8.94 -20.50 -4.65
C GLN A 218 -9.11 -18.97 -4.54
N ALA A 219 -8.04 -18.21 -4.33
CA ALA A 219 -8.10 -16.74 -4.30
C ALA A 219 -8.34 -16.18 -5.71
N LEU A 220 -7.67 -16.74 -6.72
CA LEU A 220 -7.90 -16.40 -8.13
C LEU A 220 -9.33 -16.75 -8.55
N LYS A 221 -9.85 -17.94 -8.21
CA LYS A 221 -11.25 -18.29 -8.48
C LYS A 221 -12.25 -17.38 -7.76
N LYS A 222 -12.01 -17.06 -6.48
CA LYS A 222 -12.84 -16.09 -5.77
C LYS A 222 -12.80 -14.69 -6.39
N GLN A 223 -11.65 -14.26 -6.87
CA GLN A 223 -11.49 -12.97 -7.55
C GLN A 223 -12.21 -12.97 -8.91
N GLU A 224 -12.10 -14.06 -9.69
CA GLU A 224 -12.85 -14.24 -10.93
C GLU A 224 -14.36 -14.29 -10.67
N GLU A 225 -14.83 -15.08 -9.73
CA GLU A 225 -16.25 -15.16 -9.33
C GLU A 225 -16.77 -13.81 -8.83
N TRP A 226 -15.96 -13.05 -8.08
CA TRP A 226 -16.32 -11.73 -7.58
C TRP A 226 -16.37 -10.70 -8.70
N MET A 227 -15.42 -10.73 -9.63
CA MET A 227 -15.41 -9.85 -10.81
C MET A 227 -16.59 -10.15 -11.75
N GLU A 228 -16.95 -11.42 -11.90
CA GLU A 228 -18.11 -11.85 -12.67
C GLU A 228 -19.42 -11.40 -12.00
N MET A 229 -19.53 -11.52 -10.68
CA MET A 229 -20.67 -11.04 -9.89
C MET A 229 -20.84 -9.51 -9.98
N ILE A 230 -19.76 -8.74 -9.86
CA ILE A 230 -19.80 -7.28 -10.06
C ILE A 230 -20.19 -6.93 -11.49
N SER A 231 -19.59 -7.59 -12.48
CA SER A 231 -19.93 -7.36 -13.89
C SER A 231 -21.42 -7.62 -14.17
N GLU A 232 -21.99 -8.67 -13.58
CA GLU A 232 -23.44 -8.92 -13.68
C GLU A 232 -24.28 -7.85 -12.96
N GLN A 233 -23.88 -7.40 -11.78
CA GLN A 233 -24.56 -6.33 -11.05
C GLN A 233 -24.51 -5.01 -11.82
N VAL A 234 -23.38 -4.66 -12.40
CA VAL A 234 -23.21 -3.47 -13.24
C VAL A 234 -24.09 -3.56 -14.49
N LYS A 235 -24.14 -4.73 -15.15
CA LYS A 235 -25.03 -4.95 -16.31
C LYS A 235 -26.52 -4.86 -15.96
N ARG A 236 -26.91 -5.16 -14.72
CA ARG A 236 -28.30 -5.06 -14.22
C ARG A 236 -28.64 -3.66 -13.69
N SER A 237 -27.64 -2.82 -13.46
CA SER A 237 -27.87 -1.46 -12.99
C SER A 237 -28.51 -0.62 -14.08
N GLN A 238 -29.57 0.11 -13.74
CA GLN A 238 -30.24 1.05 -14.63
C GLN A 238 -29.70 2.45 -14.30
N VAL A 239 -29.14 3.10 -15.30
CA VAL A 239 -28.69 4.49 -15.20
C VAL A 239 -29.63 5.38 -16.03
N THR A 240 -30.10 6.45 -15.42
CA THR A 240 -30.92 7.45 -16.12
C THR A 240 -29.99 8.39 -16.89
N LEU A 241 -30.12 8.37 -18.20
CA LEU A 241 -29.42 9.29 -19.10
C LEU A 241 -30.37 10.42 -19.51
N GLU A 242 -29.87 11.65 -19.42
CA GLU A 242 -30.59 12.84 -19.90
C GLU A 242 -29.97 13.27 -21.23
N ALA A 243 -30.83 13.36 -22.26
CA ALA A 243 -30.43 13.92 -23.55
C ALA A 243 -30.92 15.37 -23.64
N ARG A 244 -30.01 16.33 -23.76
CA ARG A 244 -30.27 17.76 -23.83
C ARG A 244 -29.99 18.28 -25.23
N ILE A 245 -30.97 18.95 -25.82
CA ILE A 245 -30.84 19.60 -27.13
C ILE A 245 -30.76 21.10 -26.89
N LYS A 246 -29.79 21.76 -27.52
CA LYS A 246 -29.68 23.23 -27.47
C LYS A 246 -30.68 23.87 -28.43
N LEU A 247 -31.52 24.72 -27.88
CA LEU A 247 -32.42 25.55 -28.65
C LEU A 247 -31.77 26.87 -29.04
N GLU A 248 -32.31 27.57 -30.02
CA GLU A 248 -31.93 28.94 -30.31
C GLU A 248 -32.12 29.86 -29.12
N THR A 249 -31.30 30.90 -29.02
CA THR A 249 -31.36 31.87 -27.89
C THR A 249 -32.62 32.70 -28.04
N LEU A 250 -33.56 32.55 -27.12
CA LEU A 250 -34.79 33.34 -27.08
C LEU A 250 -34.63 34.52 -26.11
N THR A 251 -35.24 35.68 -26.47
CA THR A 251 -35.33 36.80 -25.54
C THR A 251 -36.40 36.55 -24.48
N LEU A 252 -36.28 37.12 -23.28
CA LEU A 252 -37.31 37.05 -22.24
C LEU A 252 -38.68 37.51 -22.73
N ARG A 253 -38.69 38.50 -23.64
CA ARG A 253 -39.94 38.99 -24.27
C ARG A 253 -40.57 37.93 -25.18
N THR A 254 -39.80 37.14 -25.88
CA THR A 254 -40.26 36.03 -26.73
C THR A 254 -40.82 34.90 -25.85
N ILE A 255 -40.06 34.56 -24.79
CA ILE A 255 -40.46 33.49 -23.85
C ILE A 255 -41.78 33.82 -23.15
N SER A 256 -42.00 35.11 -22.74
CA SER A 256 -43.23 35.52 -22.07
C SER A 256 -44.48 35.53 -22.97
N LYS A 257 -44.32 35.39 -24.29
CA LYS A 257 -45.40 35.36 -25.30
C LYS A 257 -45.64 33.97 -25.89
N LEU A 258 -44.88 32.95 -25.46
CA LEU A 258 -45.03 31.58 -25.96
C LEU A 258 -46.40 31.03 -25.57
N VAL A 259 -47.10 30.49 -26.56
CA VAL A 259 -48.42 29.85 -26.43
C VAL A 259 -48.28 28.39 -26.88
N ALA A 260 -49.17 27.54 -26.38
CA ALA A 260 -49.19 26.15 -26.80
C ALA A 260 -49.49 26.06 -28.33
N GLY A 261 -48.54 25.44 -29.06
CA GLY A 261 -48.55 25.35 -30.52
C GLY A 261 -47.41 26.12 -31.21
N ASP A 262 -46.68 26.97 -30.48
CA ASP A 262 -45.52 27.66 -31.02
C ASP A 262 -44.37 26.69 -31.28
N VAL A 263 -43.62 26.94 -32.38
CA VAL A 263 -42.46 26.14 -32.77
C VAL A 263 -41.19 26.85 -32.37
N ILE A 264 -40.37 26.19 -31.56
CA ILE A 264 -39.06 26.68 -31.17
C ILE A 264 -37.99 25.95 -32.00
N PRO A 265 -37.17 26.67 -32.82
CA PRO A 265 -36.16 26.03 -33.64
C PRO A 265 -34.97 25.55 -32.80
N PHE A 266 -34.33 24.47 -33.24
CA PHE A 266 -33.09 23.99 -32.68
C PHE A 266 -31.92 24.82 -33.15
N GLN A 267 -30.90 24.97 -32.31
CA GLN A 267 -29.61 25.55 -32.72
C GLN A 267 -28.87 24.53 -33.60
N SER A 268 -28.91 24.70 -34.90
CA SER A 268 -28.18 23.87 -35.84
C SER A 268 -26.79 24.45 -36.11
N LEU A 269 -25.75 23.65 -35.89
CA LEU A 269 -24.39 24.05 -36.22
C LEU A 269 -24.02 23.84 -37.70
N LYS A 270 -24.79 23.01 -38.42
CA LYS A 270 -24.73 22.75 -39.87
C LYS A 270 -26.09 22.23 -40.32
N GLN A 271 -26.40 22.39 -41.61
CA GLN A 271 -27.72 22.21 -42.18
C GLN A 271 -28.48 20.88 -41.88
N ASP A 272 -27.77 19.85 -41.31
CA ASP A 272 -28.36 18.55 -41.00
C ASP A 272 -27.91 17.95 -39.63
N ASP A 273 -27.27 18.72 -38.77
CA ASP A 273 -26.61 18.18 -37.58
C ASP A 273 -27.12 18.84 -36.28
N ILE A 274 -28.12 18.25 -35.64
CA ILE A 274 -28.62 18.71 -34.35
C ILE A 274 -27.77 18.06 -33.27
N GLY A 275 -26.96 18.86 -32.60
CA GLY A 275 -26.12 18.40 -31.51
C GLY A 275 -26.93 18.10 -30.25
N VAL A 276 -26.77 16.90 -29.72
CA VAL A 276 -27.36 16.45 -28.46
C VAL A 276 -26.27 16.17 -27.47
N GLU A 277 -26.39 16.70 -26.26
CA GLU A 277 -25.51 16.37 -25.14
C GLU A 277 -26.22 15.34 -24.25
N VAL A 278 -25.53 14.19 -24.04
CA VAL A 278 -26.03 13.16 -23.13
C VAL A 278 -25.22 13.26 -21.81
N SER A 279 -25.94 13.37 -20.72
CA SER A 279 -25.41 13.47 -19.37
C SER A 279 -26.01 12.42 -18.45
N ALA A 280 -25.22 11.99 -17.45
CA ALA A 280 -25.69 11.22 -16.31
C ALA A 280 -25.28 11.95 -15.02
N ASN A 281 -26.16 12.01 -14.06
CA ASN A 281 -25.94 12.67 -12.76
C ASN A 281 -25.39 14.11 -12.88
N GLY A 282 -25.77 14.84 -13.95
CA GLY A 282 -25.34 16.22 -14.20
C GLY A 282 -24.00 16.34 -14.92
N SER A 283 -23.24 15.26 -15.13
CA SER A 283 -21.98 15.24 -15.88
C SER A 283 -22.19 14.87 -17.33
N LYS A 284 -21.56 15.63 -18.22
CA LYS A 284 -21.65 15.42 -19.67
C LYS A 284 -20.77 14.24 -20.07
N LEU A 285 -21.38 13.19 -20.66
CA LEU A 285 -20.68 11.98 -21.07
C LEU A 285 -20.39 11.94 -22.56
N TYR A 286 -21.41 12.22 -23.38
CA TYR A 286 -21.33 12.04 -24.83
C TYR A 286 -21.83 13.24 -25.60
N ASN A 287 -21.17 13.52 -26.74
CA ASN A 287 -21.75 14.33 -27.80
C ASN A 287 -22.39 13.41 -28.81
N CYS A 288 -23.65 13.69 -29.12
CA CYS A 288 -24.49 12.83 -29.92
C CYS A 288 -25.13 13.63 -31.08
N GLU A 289 -25.60 12.92 -32.10
CA GLU A 289 -26.44 13.42 -33.16
C GLU A 289 -27.87 12.98 -32.93
N PHE A 290 -28.81 13.90 -33.20
CA PHE A 290 -30.24 13.62 -33.19
C PHE A 290 -30.67 13.07 -34.54
N GLY A 291 -31.39 11.99 -34.58
CA GLY A 291 -31.90 11.39 -35.81
C GLY A 291 -33.28 10.77 -35.62
N LYS A 292 -33.87 10.38 -36.74
CA LYS A 292 -35.18 9.69 -36.78
C LYS A 292 -35.01 8.39 -37.58
N SER A 293 -35.48 7.28 -37.04
CA SER A 293 -35.55 6.01 -37.74
C SER A 293 -37.01 5.47 -37.65
N GLY A 294 -37.70 5.50 -38.78
CA GLY A 294 -39.15 5.20 -38.81
C GLY A 294 -39.95 6.22 -37.96
N ASP A 295 -40.73 5.74 -37.01
CA ASP A 295 -41.55 6.58 -36.12
C ASP A 295 -40.84 6.90 -34.77
N ARG A 296 -39.59 6.49 -34.60
CA ARG A 296 -38.84 6.71 -33.34
C ARG A 296 -37.74 7.72 -33.54
N TYR A 297 -37.61 8.63 -32.58
CA TYR A 297 -36.45 9.49 -32.44
C TYR A 297 -35.32 8.71 -31.76
N MET A 298 -34.10 8.93 -32.22
CA MET A 298 -32.92 8.26 -31.70
C MET A 298 -31.77 9.25 -31.58
N VAL A 299 -30.84 8.91 -30.67
CA VAL A 299 -29.60 9.67 -30.44
C VAL A 299 -28.44 8.77 -30.77
N ARG A 300 -27.56 9.23 -31.67
CA ARG A 300 -26.38 8.50 -32.09
C ARG A 300 -25.14 9.13 -31.45
N VAL A 301 -24.36 8.34 -30.69
CA VAL A 301 -23.09 8.80 -30.11
C VAL A 301 -22.08 9.08 -31.20
N LYS A 302 -21.50 10.27 -31.18
CA LYS A 302 -20.45 10.73 -32.10
C LYS A 302 -19.08 10.63 -31.46
N ASN A 303 -18.89 11.22 -30.27
CA ASN A 303 -17.64 11.25 -29.56
C ASN A 303 -17.86 11.17 -28.04
N ASN A 304 -16.94 10.51 -27.33
CA ASN A 304 -16.85 10.60 -25.89
C ASN A 304 -16.29 11.97 -25.50
N VAL A 305 -16.88 12.61 -24.50
CA VAL A 305 -16.38 13.87 -23.93
C VAL A 305 -15.46 13.57 -22.75
N SER A 306 -15.75 12.48 -22.03
CA SER A 306 -14.97 11.99 -20.90
C SER A 306 -14.20 10.73 -21.28
N THR A 307 -13.09 10.46 -20.59
CA THR A 307 -12.39 9.19 -20.74
C THR A 307 -13.25 8.03 -20.25
N ASP A 308 -13.01 6.81 -20.76
CA ASP A 308 -13.81 5.65 -20.37
C ASP A 308 -13.79 5.41 -18.85
N ASP A 309 -12.68 5.71 -18.17
CA ASP A 309 -12.56 5.63 -16.71
C ASP A 309 -13.39 6.69 -15.97
N GLU A 310 -13.51 7.91 -16.51
CA GLU A 310 -14.36 8.95 -15.95
C GLU A 310 -15.84 8.61 -16.15
N ILE A 311 -16.18 8.04 -17.30
CA ILE A 311 -17.53 7.57 -17.60
C ILE A 311 -17.94 6.49 -16.58
N LEU A 312 -17.09 5.50 -16.34
CA LEU A 312 -17.34 4.44 -15.36
C LEU A 312 -17.51 4.98 -13.94
N ARG A 313 -16.70 5.94 -13.52
CA ARG A 313 -16.82 6.59 -12.19
C ARG A 313 -18.17 7.32 -12.04
N HIS A 314 -18.64 8.02 -13.09
CA HIS A 314 -19.92 8.74 -13.05
C HIS A 314 -21.14 7.84 -13.16
N LEU A 315 -20.99 6.63 -13.71
CA LEU A 315 -22.06 5.65 -13.80
C LEU A 315 -22.18 4.79 -12.52
N MET A 316 -21.09 4.66 -11.74
CA MET A 316 -21.06 3.84 -10.53
C MET A 316 -21.20 4.65 -9.22
N GLY A 317 -21.08 5.98 -9.25
CA GLY A 317 -21.24 6.87 -8.11
C GLY A 317 -22.65 7.32 -8.00
#